data_2a4998571bb4f3a4c9fb0a3bf5bbd2aa
#
_entry.id   2a4998571bb4f3a4c9fb0a3bf5bbd2aa
#
_cell.length_a   1.000
_cell.length_b   1.000
_cell.length_c   1.000
_cell.angle_alpha   90.00
_cell.angle_beta   90.00
_cell.angle_gamma   90.00
#
_symmetry.space_group_name_H-M   'P 1'
#
loop_
_entity.id
_entity.type
_entity.pdbx_description
1 polymer ?
#
loop_
_entity_poly.entity_id
_entity_poly.type
_entity_poly.pdbx_seq_one_letter_code
_entity_poly.pdbx_strand_id
1 'polypeptide(L)'
;SVELLPRILHGVAAPDLSVEIAGARSALPFGIAPTGFTRFMHAEGEDAGAAAAAAAGIPFSLSTMGTRSIEETAAASGDGDRWFQLYLWRDRDRARDLIERAAASGYGALLVTVDTPVAGQRLRDVRNGMTIPPRLSAKTVVDASYRPEWWWNFLTTDPLTFASVSYTQL
;
A
#
# COMPACT_ATOMS: atom_id res chain seq x y z
N SER A 1 -13.31 -3.13 -24.70
CA SER A 1 -12.03 -2.42 -24.82
C SER A 1 -12.28 -0.92 -24.82
N VAL A 2 -11.45 -0.16 -24.19
CA VAL A 2 -11.44 1.30 -24.24
C VAL A 2 -10.38 1.70 -25.25
N GLU A 3 -10.77 2.48 -26.25
CA GLU A 3 -9.87 2.97 -27.27
C GLU A 3 -9.65 4.48 -27.08
N LEU A 4 -8.39 4.91 -27.14
CA LEU A 4 -8.05 6.31 -27.08
C LEU A 4 -7.87 6.83 -28.52
N LEU A 5 -8.76 7.72 -28.96
CA LEU A 5 -8.65 8.39 -30.25
C LEU A 5 -7.81 9.64 -30.10
N PRO A 6 -6.60 9.68 -30.68
CA PRO A 6 -5.78 10.88 -30.64
C PRO A 6 -6.43 11.99 -31.46
N ARG A 7 -6.45 13.19 -30.92
CA ARG A 7 -6.79 14.41 -31.66
C ARG A 7 -5.53 15.20 -31.88
N ILE A 8 -5.33 15.70 -33.08
CA ILE A 8 -4.17 16.51 -33.50
C ILE A 8 -4.58 17.94 -33.74
N LEU A 9 -3.60 18.84 -33.85
CA LEU A 9 -3.79 20.26 -34.17
C LEU A 9 -4.54 21.07 -33.09
N HIS A 10 -4.38 20.74 -31.83
CA HIS A 10 -5.01 21.45 -30.71
C HIS A 10 -4.24 22.71 -30.27
N GLY A 11 -2.99 22.88 -30.67
CA GLY A 11 -2.15 23.99 -30.23
C GLY A 11 -1.77 23.95 -28.74
N VAL A 12 -1.99 22.83 -28.06
CA VAL A 12 -1.67 22.66 -26.62
C VAL A 12 -0.20 22.25 -26.50
N ALA A 13 0.64 23.18 -26.05
CA ALA A 13 2.06 22.95 -25.85
C ALA A 13 2.37 22.25 -24.52
N ALA A 14 1.59 22.57 -23.47
CA ALA A 14 1.72 21.96 -22.14
C ALA A 14 0.31 21.72 -21.56
N PRO A 15 -0.16 20.47 -21.52
CA PRO A 15 -1.45 20.15 -20.91
C PRO A 15 -1.38 20.30 -19.39
N ASP A 16 -2.38 20.93 -18.79
CA ASP A 16 -2.60 20.84 -17.34
C ASP A 16 -3.26 19.48 -17.02
N LEU A 17 -2.56 18.63 -16.30
CA LEU A 17 -3.03 17.29 -15.89
C LEU A 17 -3.59 17.30 -14.48
N SER A 18 -3.60 18.45 -13.80
CA SER A 18 -4.12 18.53 -12.44
C SER A 18 -5.63 18.32 -12.40
N VAL A 19 -6.08 17.63 -11.36
CA VAL A 19 -7.50 17.34 -11.13
C VAL A 19 -7.83 17.49 -9.66
N GLU A 20 -9.10 17.61 -9.34
CA GLU A 20 -9.60 17.43 -7.98
C GLU A 20 -10.04 15.98 -7.80
N ILE A 21 -9.48 15.29 -6.79
CA ILE A 21 -9.83 13.91 -6.45
C ILE A 21 -10.15 13.85 -4.96
N ALA A 22 -11.34 13.36 -4.60
CA ALA A 22 -11.81 13.22 -3.22
C ALA A 22 -11.67 14.51 -2.37
N GLY A 23 -11.87 15.68 -3.00
CA GLY A 23 -11.80 16.99 -2.33
C GLY A 23 -10.40 17.57 -2.17
N ALA A 24 -9.37 16.92 -2.72
CA ALA A 24 -8.00 17.42 -2.75
C ALA A 24 -7.50 17.62 -4.19
N ARG A 25 -6.60 18.60 -4.38
CA ARG A 25 -5.97 18.82 -5.68
C ARG A 25 -4.81 17.85 -5.87
N SER A 26 -4.84 17.11 -6.97
CA SER A 26 -3.74 16.25 -7.43
C SER A 26 -3.07 16.85 -8.67
N ALA A 27 -1.75 16.75 -8.75
CA ALA A 27 -0.99 17.20 -9.92
C ALA A 27 -1.24 16.33 -11.16
N LEU A 28 -1.66 15.07 -10.96
CA LEU A 28 -1.93 14.11 -12.00
C LEU A 28 -3.26 13.38 -11.73
N PRO A 29 -3.97 12.88 -12.77
CA PRO A 29 -5.27 12.24 -12.63
C PRO A 29 -5.18 10.78 -12.16
N PHE A 30 -4.24 10.46 -11.29
CA PHE A 30 -4.06 9.15 -10.66
C PHE A 30 -3.34 9.27 -9.32
N GLY A 31 -3.35 8.19 -8.54
CA GLY A 31 -2.62 8.05 -7.29
C GLY A 31 -2.00 6.66 -7.15
N ILE A 32 -1.27 6.43 -6.07
CA ILE A 32 -0.75 5.10 -5.74
C ILE A 32 -1.84 4.30 -5.03
N ALA A 33 -2.22 3.18 -5.65
CA ALA A 33 -3.25 2.28 -5.14
C ALA A 33 -2.81 1.59 -3.84
N PRO A 34 -3.76 1.18 -2.97
CA PRO A 34 -3.44 0.47 -1.75
C PRO A 34 -2.88 -0.92 -2.04
N THR A 35 -1.64 -1.15 -1.64
CA THR A 35 -0.96 -2.43 -1.80
C THR A 35 -0.53 -2.94 -0.43
N GLY A 36 -0.92 -4.17 -0.10
CA GLY A 36 -0.46 -4.82 1.12
C GLY A 36 0.93 -5.41 0.97
N PHE A 37 1.59 -5.64 2.11
CA PHE A 37 2.86 -6.37 2.18
C PHE A 37 4.03 -5.74 1.42
N THR A 38 4.09 -4.44 1.25
CA THR A 38 5.09 -3.80 0.40
C THR A 38 6.52 -3.98 0.90
N ARG A 39 6.75 -4.06 2.22
CA ARG A 39 8.07 -4.34 2.80
C ARG A 39 8.59 -5.76 2.52
N PHE A 40 7.74 -6.69 2.09
CA PHE A 40 8.21 -7.97 1.57
C PHE A 40 8.94 -7.83 0.23
N MET A 41 8.64 -6.77 -0.51
CA MET A 41 9.26 -6.50 -1.81
C MET A 41 10.46 -5.57 -1.69
N HIS A 42 10.38 -4.56 -0.82
CA HIS A 42 11.44 -3.58 -0.60
C HIS A 42 11.42 -3.07 0.85
N ALA A 43 12.57 -2.93 1.48
CA ALA A 43 12.69 -2.59 2.91
C ALA A 43 11.99 -1.28 3.31
N GLU A 44 11.99 -0.26 2.44
CA GLU A 44 11.34 1.02 2.70
C GLU A 44 9.81 0.97 2.50
N GLY A 45 9.30 0.02 1.69
CA GLY A 45 7.88 -0.30 1.54
C GLY A 45 6.97 0.90 1.34
N GLU A 46 5.98 1.03 2.23
CA GLU A 46 4.95 2.07 2.18
C GLU A 46 5.54 3.49 2.36
N ASP A 47 6.62 3.64 3.15
CA ASP A 47 7.22 4.95 3.43
C ASP A 47 7.81 5.56 2.15
N ALA A 48 8.53 4.76 1.35
CA ALA A 48 9.07 5.21 0.07
C ALA A 48 7.95 5.57 -0.92
N GLY A 49 6.87 4.77 -0.95
CA GLY A 49 5.70 5.04 -1.77
C GLY A 49 5.00 6.34 -1.40
N ALA A 50 4.81 6.57 -0.10
CA ALA A 50 4.16 7.76 0.42
C ALA A 50 5.00 9.03 0.14
N ALA A 51 6.31 8.98 0.39
CA ALA A 51 7.22 10.08 0.11
C ALA A 51 7.29 10.41 -1.40
N ALA A 52 7.34 9.39 -2.26
CA ALA A 52 7.35 9.58 -3.71
C ALA A 52 6.04 10.18 -4.23
N ALA A 53 4.90 9.74 -3.71
CA ALA A 53 3.60 10.29 -4.07
C ALA A 53 3.48 11.77 -3.65
N ALA A 54 3.91 12.10 -2.43
CA ALA A 54 3.94 13.47 -1.93
C ALA A 54 4.83 14.37 -2.81
N ALA A 55 6.03 13.90 -3.16
CA ALA A 55 6.94 14.63 -4.05
C ALA A 55 6.36 14.85 -5.45
N ALA A 56 5.54 13.91 -5.95
CA ALA A 56 4.86 14.02 -7.24
C ALA A 56 3.54 14.81 -7.16
N GLY A 57 3.08 15.20 -5.98
CA GLY A 57 1.80 15.89 -5.75
C GLY A 57 0.58 15.03 -6.08
N ILE A 58 0.66 13.71 -5.88
CA ILE A 58 -0.42 12.75 -6.12
C ILE A 58 -0.81 12.03 -4.82
N PRO A 59 -2.04 11.51 -4.69
CA PRO A 59 -2.44 10.80 -3.50
C PRO A 59 -1.75 9.44 -3.35
N PHE A 60 -1.45 9.08 -2.11
CA PHE A 60 -0.98 7.76 -1.70
C PHE A 60 -2.05 7.03 -0.90
N SER A 61 -2.34 5.77 -1.22
CA SER A 61 -3.31 4.97 -0.47
C SER A 61 -2.61 3.90 0.38
N LEU A 62 -2.72 4.02 1.70
CA LEU A 62 -2.25 2.99 2.63
C LEU A 62 -3.28 1.85 2.72
N SER A 63 -2.81 0.62 2.57
CA SER A 63 -3.64 -0.57 2.75
C SER A 63 -3.80 -0.94 4.23
N THR A 64 -4.96 -1.46 4.62
CA THR A 64 -5.14 -2.15 5.92
C THR A 64 -4.10 -3.27 6.13
N MET A 65 -3.66 -3.91 5.04
CA MET A 65 -2.61 -4.94 5.04
C MET A 65 -1.22 -4.35 4.86
N GLY A 66 -1.03 -3.06 5.11
CA GLY A 66 0.26 -2.39 5.10
C GLY A 66 1.19 -2.93 6.18
N THR A 67 2.48 -2.87 5.90
CA THR A 67 3.56 -3.28 6.82
C THR A 67 4.11 -2.12 7.64
N ARG A 68 3.66 -0.90 7.36
CA ARG A 68 3.85 0.31 8.16
C ARG A 68 2.54 0.73 8.81
N SER A 69 2.65 1.41 9.96
CA SER A 69 1.49 1.97 10.65
C SER A 69 0.92 3.18 9.91
N ILE A 70 -0.29 3.53 10.27
CA ILE A 70 -0.99 4.74 9.78
C ILE A 70 -0.14 5.97 10.07
N GLU A 71 0.42 6.05 11.27
CA GLU A 71 1.19 7.18 11.76
C GLU A 71 2.57 7.28 11.09
N GLU A 72 3.29 6.17 10.91
CA GLU A 72 4.59 6.13 10.21
C GLU A 72 4.43 6.57 8.76
N THR A 73 3.45 6.02 8.04
CA THR A 73 3.18 6.41 6.66
C THR A 73 2.75 7.88 6.54
N ALA A 74 1.97 8.39 7.51
CA ALA A 74 1.62 9.80 7.56
C ALA A 74 2.87 10.68 7.74
N ALA A 75 3.78 10.30 8.63
CA ALA A 75 5.04 11.01 8.84
C ALA A 75 5.91 11.01 7.57
N ALA A 76 5.99 9.87 6.85
CA ALA A 76 6.77 9.74 5.62
C ALA A 76 6.20 10.58 4.46
N SER A 77 4.88 10.76 4.40
CA SER A 77 4.22 11.57 3.37
C SER A 77 4.25 13.09 3.65
N GLY A 78 4.60 13.52 4.87
CA GLY A 78 4.55 14.94 5.26
C GLY A 78 3.17 15.56 4.98
N ASP A 79 3.13 16.62 4.17
CA ASP A 79 1.89 17.30 3.78
C ASP A 79 1.20 16.70 2.54
N GLY A 80 1.71 15.56 2.03
CA GLY A 80 1.13 14.88 0.87
C GLY A 80 -0.27 14.35 1.13
N ASP A 81 -1.11 14.32 0.09
CA ASP A 81 -2.45 13.73 0.16
C ASP A 81 -2.37 12.22 0.37
N ARG A 82 -3.11 11.72 1.34
CA ARG A 82 -3.10 10.31 1.74
C ARG A 82 -4.49 9.81 2.04
N TRP A 83 -4.73 8.57 1.61
CA TRP A 83 -6.00 7.87 1.74
C TRP A 83 -5.77 6.57 2.50
N PHE A 84 -6.76 6.13 3.25
CA PHE A 84 -6.69 4.87 3.97
C PHE A 84 -7.67 3.86 3.37
N GLN A 85 -7.18 2.66 2.99
CA GLN A 85 -8.03 1.58 2.53
C GLN A 85 -8.38 0.67 3.70
N LEU A 86 -9.68 0.46 3.90
CA LEU A 86 -10.24 -0.33 4.99
C LEU A 86 -10.93 -1.60 4.48
N TYR A 87 -10.52 -2.74 5.01
CA TYR A 87 -11.34 -3.95 5.00
C TYR A 87 -12.27 -3.93 6.22
N LEU A 88 -13.57 -4.13 6.00
CA LEU A 88 -14.53 -4.23 7.09
C LEU A 88 -14.53 -5.65 7.65
N TRP A 89 -13.92 -5.82 8.82
CA TRP A 89 -13.96 -7.09 9.55
C TRP A 89 -15.23 -7.23 10.40
N ARG A 90 -15.41 -8.44 10.98
CA ARG A 90 -16.49 -8.70 11.94
C ARG A 90 -16.36 -7.83 13.18
N ASP A 91 -15.14 -7.58 13.63
CA ASP A 91 -14.81 -6.70 14.74
C ASP A 91 -14.92 -5.24 14.31
N ARG A 92 -16.07 -4.65 14.62
CA ARG A 92 -16.40 -3.27 14.24
C ARG A 92 -15.64 -2.23 15.07
N ASP A 93 -15.25 -2.56 16.30
CA ASP A 93 -14.53 -1.62 17.15
C ASP A 93 -13.13 -1.40 16.65
N ARG A 94 -12.47 -2.44 16.12
CA ARG A 94 -11.19 -2.29 15.41
C ARG A 94 -11.30 -1.47 14.13
N ALA A 95 -12.34 -1.70 13.35
CA ALA A 95 -12.54 -0.88 12.14
C ALA A 95 -12.69 0.59 12.51
N ARG A 96 -13.40 0.88 13.60
CA ARG A 96 -13.55 2.24 14.13
C ARG A 96 -12.23 2.83 14.60
N ASP A 97 -11.44 2.07 15.38
CA ASP A 97 -10.10 2.49 15.84
C ASP A 97 -9.20 2.89 14.65
N LEU A 98 -9.15 2.06 13.60
CA LEU A 98 -8.35 2.36 12.40
C LEU A 98 -8.85 3.63 11.69
N ILE A 99 -10.16 3.84 11.59
CA ILE A 99 -10.74 5.06 10.99
C ILE A 99 -10.36 6.28 11.82
N GLU A 100 -10.50 6.22 13.13
CA GLU A 100 -10.18 7.32 14.05
C GLU A 100 -8.69 7.67 14.00
N ARG A 101 -7.80 6.67 13.97
CA ARG A 101 -6.35 6.88 13.81
C ARG A 101 -6.00 7.48 12.46
N ALA A 102 -6.62 7.00 11.38
CA ALA A 102 -6.42 7.58 10.04
C ALA A 102 -6.87 9.04 10.00
N ALA A 103 -8.06 9.34 10.55
CA ALA A 103 -8.54 10.71 10.63
C ALA A 103 -7.62 11.61 11.47
N ALA A 104 -7.16 11.13 12.64
CA ALA A 104 -6.24 11.86 13.51
C ALA A 104 -4.86 12.08 12.87
N SER A 105 -4.44 11.20 11.96
CA SER A 105 -3.19 11.29 11.19
C SER A 105 -3.35 12.07 9.88
N GLY A 106 -4.49 12.73 9.63
CA GLY A 106 -4.72 13.61 8.49
C GLY A 106 -4.93 12.89 7.15
N TYR A 107 -5.45 11.65 7.16
CA TYR A 107 -5.89 10.99 5.94
C TYR A 107 -7.17 11.64 5.42
N GLY A 108 -7.15 12.10 4.15
CA GLY A 108 -8.24 12.88 3.54
C GLY A 108 -9.39 12.04 3.01
N ALA A 109 -9.17 10.74 2.74
CA ALA A 109 -10.20 9.86 2.20
C ALA A 109 -10.11 8.44 2.78
N LEU A 110 -11.27 7.77 2.85
CA LEU A 110 -11.42 6.37 3.25
C LEU A 110 -11.90 5.54 2.05
N LEU A 111 -11.12 4.53 1.67
CA LEU A 111 -11.44 3.57 0.61
C LEU A 111 -11.99 2.29 1.24
N VAL A 112 -13.29 2.12 1.29
CA VAL A 112 -13.91 0.92 1.86
C VAL A 112 -13.97 -0.19 0.82
N THR A 113 -13.28 -1.30 1.10
CA THR A 113 -13.30 -2.50 0.23
C THR A 113 -14.45 -3.41 0.62
N VAL A 114 -15.36 -3.67 -0.32
CA VAL A 114 -16.63 -4.39 -0.09
C VAL A 114 -16.79 -5.66 -0.92
N ASP A 115 -15.81 -5.98 -1.76
CA ASP A 115 -15.86 -7.10 -2.74
C ASP A 115 -15.10 -8.35 -2.28
N THR A 116 -14.63 -8.42 -1.04
CA THR A 116 -13.87 -9.55 -0.52
C THR A 116 -14.55 -10.26 0.66
N PRO A 117 -15.74 -10.86 0.47
CA PRO A 117 -16.41 -11.61 1.54
C PRO A 117 -15.64 -12.88 1.94
N VAL A 118 -14.80 -13.39 1.03
CA VAL A 118 -13.93 -14.55 1.23
C VAL A 118 -12.55 -14.24 0.65
N ALA A 119 -11.50 -14.63 1.36
CA ALA A 119 -10.14 -14.49 0.86
C ALA A 119 -9.94 -15.27 -0.44
N GLY A 120 -9.42 -14.62 -1.48
CA GLY A 120 -9.15 -15.25 -2.77
C GLY A 120 -8.10 -16.35 -2.64
N GLN A 121 -8.32 -17.49 -3.28
CA GLN A 121 -7.36 -18.58 -3.33
C GLN A 121 -6.20 -18.21 -4.26
N ARG A 122 -5.04 -17.88 -3.70
CA ARG A 122 -3.79 -17.67 -4.44
C ARG A 122 -3.08 -19.00 -4.66
N LEU A 123 -3.59 -19.81 -5.60
CA LEU A 123 -3.10 -21.16 -5.85
C LEU A 123 -1.58 -21.23 -6.15
N ARG A 124 -1.03 -20.20 -6.77
CA ARG A 124 0.42 -20.11 -7.04
C ARG A 124 1.22 -20.00 -5.75
N ASP A 125 0.77 -19.16 -4.82
CA ASP A 125 1.44 -18.93 -3.55
C ASP A 125 1.38 -20.20 -2.69
N VAL A 126 0.23 -20.88 -2.67
CA VAL A 126 0.06 -22.17 -1.99
C VAL A 126 0.97 -23.24 -2.59
N ARG A 127 1.08 -23.35 -3.94
CA ARG A 127 1.96 -24.30 -4.62
C ARG A 127 3.43 -24.01 -4.35
N ASN A 128 3.81 -22.76 -4.17
CA ASN A 128 5.16 -22.32 -3.83
C ASN A 128 5.46 -22.45 -2.33
N GLY A 129 4.49 -22.90 -1.52
CA GLY A 129 4.65 -23.06 -0.07
C GLY A 129 4.69 -21.75 0.72
N MET A 130 4.16 -20.66 0.13
CA MET A 130 4.05 -19.39 0.84
C MET A 130 3.01 -19.51 1.96
N THR A 131 3.42 -19.19 3.18
CA THR A 131 2.56 -19.13 4.36
C THR A 131 2.59 -17.72 4.95
N ILE A 132 1.50 -17.32 5.61
CA ILE A 132 1.44 -16.07 6.38
C ILE A 132 1.15 -16.46 7.83
N PRO A 133 2.08 -16.22 8.78
CA PRO A 133 3.43 -15.67 8.59
C PRO A 133 4.37 -16.61 7.81
N PRO A 134 5.39 -16.05 7.12
CA PRO A 134 6.34 -16.83 6.34
C PRO A 134 7.10 -17.82 7.25
N ARG A 135 7.17 -19.08 6.84
CA ARG A 135 7.98 -20.09 7.53
C ARG A 135 9.28 -20.31 6.77
N LEU A 136 10.39 -20.12 7.45
CA LEU A 136 11.71 -20.42 6.88
C LEU A 136 11.88 -21.94 6.84
N SER A 137 11.90 -22.51 5.65
CA SER A 137 12.27 -23.92 5.40
C SER A 137 13.71 -24.01 4.94
N ALA A 138 14.33 -25.18 5.06
CA ALA A 138 15.68 -25.42 4.54
C ALA A 138 15.78 -25.06 3.04
N LYS A 139 14.73 -25.35 2.26
CA LYS A 139 14.62 -24.96 0.85
C LYS A 139 14.66 -23.45 0.67
N THR A 140 13.92 -22.70 1.50
CA THR A 140 13.88 -21.22 1.45
C THR A 140 15.25 -20.63 1.79
N VAL A 141 15.96 -21.21 2.78
CA VAL A 141 17.30 -20.77 3.16
C VAL A 141 18.30 -21.01 2.03
N VAL A 142 18.26 -22.18 1.38
CA VAL A 142 19.13 -22.49 0.23
C VAL A 142 18.81 -21.56 -0.95
N ASP A 143 17.55 -21.35 -1.29
CA ASP A 143 17.16 -20.45 -2.39
C ASP A 143 17.58 -19.00 -2.13
N ALA A 144 17.41 -18.53 -0.89
CA ALA A 144 17.82 -17.20 -0.47
C ALA A 144 19.34 -17.04 -0.40
N SER A 145 20.12 -18.10 -0.18
CA SER A 145 21.60 -18.02 -0.07
C SER A 145 22.28 -17.46 -1.32
N TYR A 146 21.64 -17.58 -2.49
CA TYR A 146 22.10 -17.01 -3.76
C TYR A 146 21.73 -15.51 -3.93
N ARG A 147 21.09 -14.89 -2.94
CA ARG A 147 20.61 -13.50 -3.00
C ARG A 147 21.17 -12.69 -1.84
N PRO A 148 22.45 -12.24 -1.90
CA PRO A 148 23.12 -11.57 -0.80
C PRO A 148 22.45 -10.25 -0.39
N GLU A 149 21.90 -9.49 -1.35
CA GLU A 149 21.14 -8.26 -1.05
C GLU A 149 19.90 -8.54 -0.22
N TRP A 150 19.19 -9.65 -0.47
CA TRP A 150 18.02 -10.03 0.32
C TRP A 150 18.41 -10.34 1.77
N TRP A 151 19.52 -11.08 1.96
CA TRP A 151 20.04 -11.41 3.29
C TRP A 151 20.47 -10.17 4.04
N TRP A 152 21.16 -9.25 3.36
CA TRP A 152 21.59 -8.00 3.96
C TRP A 152 20.38 -7.20 4.45
N ASN A 153 19.37 -7.01 3.60
CA ASN A 153 18.13 -6.34 3.97
C ASN A 153 17.40 -7.05 5.11
N PHE A 154 17.30 -8.38 5.06
CA PHE A 154 16.63 -9.17 6.10
C PHE A 154 17.31 -9.05 7.47
N LEU A 155 18.64 -8.99 7.51
CA LEU A 155 19.41 -8.90 8.75
C LEU A 155 19.56 -7.46 9.28
N THR A 156 19.43 -6.45 8.43
CA THR A 156 19.70 -5.04 8.78
C THR A 156 18.43 -4.20 8.91
N THR A 157 17.27 -4.72 8.51
CA THR A 157 15.99 -4.01 8.60
C THR A 157 15.13 -4.54 9.74
N ASP A 158 14.22 -3.70 10.25
CA ASP A 158 13.27 -4.08 11.28
C ASP A 158 12.43 -5.29 10.86
N PRO A 159 12.04 -6.15 11.80
CA PRO A 159 11.18 -7.29 11.53
C PRO A 159 9.90 -6.86 10.82
N LEU A 160 9.48 -7.69 9.85
CA LEU A 160 8.21 -7.47 9.16
C LEU A 160 7.04 -7.70 10.12
N THR A 161 6.31 -6.64 10.39
CA THR A 161 5.08 -6.68 11.20
C THR A 161 3.92 -6.12 10.40
N PHE A 162 2.71 -6.60 10.65
CA PHE A 162 1.51 -5.91 10.19
C PHE A 162 1.13 -4.89 11.26
N ALA A 163 1.37 -3.64 10.98
CA ALA A 163 1.18 -2.57 11.96
C ALA A 163 -0.31 -2.33 12.31
N SER A 164 -1.21 -2.67 11.37
CA SER A 164 -2.65 -2.45 11.56
C SER A 164 -3.43 -3.73 11.91
N VAL A 165 -2.84 -4.92 11.75
CA VAL A 165 -3.53 -6.22 11.90
C VAL A 165 -2.69 -7.20 12.70
N SER A 166 -3.23 -7.77 13.77
CA SER A 166 -2.60 -8.91 14.44
C SER A 166 -2.80 -10.19 13.63
N TYR A 167 -1.74 -11.00 13.47
CA TYR A 167 -1.76 -12.29 12.74
C TYR A 167 -2.81 -13.30 13.24
N THR A 168 -3.30 -13.15 14.45
CA THR A 168 -4.31 -14.02 15.05
C THR A 168 -5.71 -13.84 14.48
N GLN A 169 -5.91 -12.97 13.47
CA GLN A 169 -7.23 -12.51 13.04
C GLN A 169 -7.43 -12.55 11.52
N LEU A 170 -6.45 -13.06 10.81
CA LEU A 170 -6.54 -13.49 9.42
C LEU A 170 -7.00 -14.95 9.38
#